data_59c4596df0258f00f17bf1425592a39b
#
_entry.id   59c4596df0258f00f17bf1425592a39b
#
_cell.length_a   1.000
_cell.length_b   1.000
_cell.length_c   1.000
_cell.angle_alpha   90.00
_cell.angle_beta   90.00
_cell.angle_gamma   90.00
#
_symmetry.space_group_name_H-M   'P 1'
#
loop_
_entity.id
_entity.type
_entity.pdbx_description
1 polymer ?
#
loop_
_entity_poly.entity_id
_entity_poly.type
_entity_poly.pdbx_seq_one_letter_code
_entity_poly.pdbx_strand_id
1 'polypeptide(L)'
;MSERKISTTVVTAGDRAFAWGALLLVASMRRNGMNHPVIVGMTGWTDDMKSRVASLGGVTLKELPPSRQCVTCQKPLLMMDDAIDTEWVCWADSDAAFVGDCTEWLCGANPDEIVIRRYDPPPADFTKENLAVWKRDIEKFCGGANAESRYTTRVNAPFIVINRKWKGFLETWNRQIQNVLPPDVEIIMKHGSPYFQTDESVLGSLLCFLPDAPKIAERYAANGSVDKSRYFAHFAYNPKPWQMWNSYSLKWHGVVRPVVDWLLENGRVKTDELPLALRKGWWPFWRALAPAAPWVWRATKLKRRLFKK
;
A
#
# COMPACT_ATOMS: atom_id res chain seq x y z
N MET A 1 20.68 26.60 -5.55
CA MET A 1 19.84 25.57 -4.89
C MET A 1 20.58 24.25 -5.02
N SER A 2 21.04 23.65 -3.92
CA SER A 2 21.67 22.32 -3.95
C SER A 2 20.64 21.32 -4.48
N GLU A 3 21.00 20.55 -5.51
CA GLU A 3 20.17 19.40 -5.94
C GLU A 3 19.95 18.49 -4.73
N ARG A 4 18.71 18.39 -4.27
CA ARG A 4 18.37 17.41 -3.21
C ARG A 4 18.65 16.02 -3.77
N LYS A 5 19.67 15.37 -3.23
CA LYS A 5 20.02 13.99 -3.58
C LYS A 5 18.78 13.10 -3.34
N ILE A 6 18.29 12.45 -4.39
CA ILE A 6 17.23 11.45 -4.27
C ILE A 6 17.79 10.29 -3.44
N SER A 7 17.27 10.11 -2.22
CA SER A 7 17.76 9.12 -1.26
C SER A 7 16.75 8.02 -0.95
N THR A 8 15.63 7.96 -1.67
CA THR A 8 14.54 7.01 -1.41
C THR A 8 14.08 6.32 -2.69
N THR A 9 13.97 5.00 -2.66
CA THR A 9 13.27 4.20 -3.68
C THR A 9 11.84 3.95 -3.20
N VAL A 10 10.85 4.23 -4.05
CA VAL A 10 9.46 3.90 -3.79
C VAL A 10 9.16 2.49 -4.33
N VAL A 11 8.51 1.69 -3.52
CA VAL A 11 8.17 0.30 -3.83
C VAL A 11 6.67 0.12 -3.77
N THR A 12 6.10 -0.55 -4.75
CA THR A 12 4.68 -0.91 -4.76
C THR A 12 4.48 -2.28 -5.39
N ALA A 13 3.31 -2.87 -5.22
CA ALA A 13 2.97 -4.10 -5.92
C ALA A 13 1.49 -4.20 -6.23
N GLY A 14 1.16 -5.01 -7.24
CA GLY A 14 -0.23 -5.30 -7.57
C GLY A 14 -0.37 -6.47 -8.54
N ASP A 15 -1.47 -7.19 -8.40
CA ASP A 15 -1.92 -8.13 -9.40
C ASP A 15 -2.54 -7.42 -10.61
N ARG A 16 -3.02 -8.19 -11.59
CA ARG A 16 -3.68 -7.65 -12.79
C ARG A 16 -4.83 -6.68 -12.47
N ALA A 17 -5.56 -6.88 -11.38
CA ALA A 17 -6.68 -6.03 -11.00
C ALA A 17 -6.24 -4.67 -10.45
N PHE A 18 -5.00 -4.59 -9.97
CA PHE A 18 -4.38 -3.39 -9.40
C PHE A 18 -3.38 -2.70 -10.34
N ALA A 19 -3.16 -3.20 -11.56
CA ALA A 19 -2.22 -2.62 -12.52
C ALA A 19 -2.53 -1.14 -12.84
N TRP A 20 -3.80 -0.77 -13.00
CA TRP A 20 -4.23 0.63 -13.16
C TRP A 20 -3.95 1.47 -11.91
N GLY A 21 -4.06 0.88 -10.73
CA GLY A 21 -3.70 1.56 -9.49
C GLY A 21 -2.21 1.88 -9.43
N ALA A 22 -1.34 0.93 -9.74
CA ALA A 22 0.09 1.15 -9.82
C ALA A 22 0.46 2.23 -10.87
N LEU A 23 -0.20 2.21 -12.04
CA LEU A 23 -0.03 3.27 -13.05
C LEU A 23 -0.40 4.65 -12.49
N LEU A 24 -1.55 4.77 -11.82
CA LEU A 24 -2.00 6.03 -11.22
C LEU A 24 -1.08 6.48 -10.09
N LEU A 25 -0.59 5.56 -9.24
CA LEU A 25 0.37 5.87 -8.18
C LEU A 25 1.64 6.50 -8.77
N VAL A 26 2.29 5.81 -9.71
CA VAL A 26 3.55 6.31 -10.32
C VAL A 26 3.29 7.60 -11.11
N ALA A 27 2.21 7.68 -11.87
CA ALA A 27 1.84 8.89 -12.61
C ALA A 27 1.60 10.08 -11.66
N SER A 28 0.99 9.85 -10.49
CA SER A 28 0.81 10.91 -9.50
C SER A 28 2.14 11.43 -8.95
N MET A 29 3.15 10.56 -8.78
CA MET A 29 4.50 10.98 -8.41
C MET A 29 5.09 11.89 -9.49
N ARG A 30 5.10 11.44 -10.74
CA ARG A 30 5.70 12.18 -11.87
C ARG A 30 5.01 13.53 -12.09
N ARG A 31 3.67 13.55 -12.00
CA ARG A 31 2.87 14.77 -12.07
C ARG A 31 3.25 15.80 -10.99
N ASN A 32 3.60 15.34 -9.79
CA ASN A 32 4.01 16.20 -8.68
C ASN A 32 5.54 16.46 -8.64
N GLY A 33 6.29 16.17 -9.72
CA GLY A 33 7.73 16.40 -9.80
C GLY A 33 8.62 15.44 -9.02
N MET A 34 8.03 14.37 -8.46
CA MET A 34 8.76 13.38 -7.67
C MET A 34 9.40 12.34 -8.60
N ASN A 35 10.71 12.48 -8.82
CA ASN A 35 11.49 11.61 -9.72
C ASN A 35 12.23 10.46 -8.99
N HIS A 36 11.73 10.05 -7.83
CA HIS A 36 12.27 8.91 -7.11
C HIS A 36 12.25 7.63 -7.96
N PRO A 37 13.27 6.76 -7.87
CA PRO A 37 13.22 5.42 -8.44
C PRO A 37 12.01 4.66 -7.90
N VAL A 38 11.36 3.87 -8.76
CA VAL A 38 10.19 3.07 -8.38
C VAL A 38 10.43 1.62 -8.74
N ILE A 39 10.20 0.71 -7.80
CA ILE A 39 10.12 -0.72 -8.06
C ILE A 39 8.66 -1.14 -7.97
N VAL A 40 8.17 -1.80 -9.02
CA VAL A 40 6.79 -2.30 -9.08
C VAL A 40 6.81 -3.82 -9.16
N GLY A 41 6.43 -4.48 -8.07
CA GLY A 41 6.15 -5.90 -8.04
C GLY A 41 4.82 -6.20 -8.74
N MET A 42 4.82 -7.14 -9.69
CA MET A 42 3.64 -7.43 -10.50
C MET A 42 3.40 -8.93 -10.63
N THR A 43 2.14 -9.30 -10.79
CA THR A 43 1.75 -10.66 -11.13
C THR A 43 0.57 -10.66 -12.10
N GLY A 44 0.70 -11.42 -13.20
CA GLY A 44 -0.36 -11.58 -14.21
C GLY A 44 -0.68 -10.32 -15.02
N TRP A 45 0.23 -9.35 -15.11
CA TRP A 45 0.04 -8.14 -15.93
C TRP A 45 0.19 -8.44 -17.43
N THR A 46 -0.54 -7.69 -18.24
CA THR A 46 -0.37 -7.70 -19.70
C THR A 46 0.88 -6.89 -20.09
N ASP A 47 1.50 -7.22 -21.21
CA ASP A 47 2.68 -6.50 -21.72
C ASP A 47 2.36 -5.03 -22.04
N ASP A 48 1.13 -4.74 -22.48
CA ASP A 48 0.64 -3.38 -22.67
C ASP A 48 0.69 -2.58 -21.35
N MET A 49 0.20 -3.16 -20.25
CA MET A 49 0.24 -2.49 -18.94
C MET A 49 1.67 -2.33 -18.42
N LYS A 50 2.52 -3.36 -18.60
CA LYS A 50 3.95 -3.28 -18.26
C LYS A 50 4.62 -2.11 -19.01
N SER A 51 4.40 -2.01 -20.31
CA SER A 51 4.94 -0.93 -21.15
C SER A 51 4.47 0.45 -20.68
N ARG A 52 3.19 0.62 -20.35
CA ARG A 52 2.62 1.88 -19.86
C ARG A 52 3.29 2.34 -18.57
N VAL A 53 3.43 1.44 -17.60
CA VAL A 53 4.04 1.78 -16.31
C VAL A 53 5.54 2.08 -16.49
N ALA A 54 6.25 1.28 -17.28
CA ALA A 54 7.67 1.51 -17.58
C ALA A 54 7.90 2.85 -18.30
N SER A 55 6.95 3.27 -19.15
CA SER A 55 7.04 4.55 -19.89
C SER A 55 7.05 5.79 -19.01
N LEU A 56 6.67 5.68 -17.73
CA LEU A 56 6.68 6.81 -16.78
C LEU A 56 8.10 7.21 -16.34
N GLY A 57 9.11 6.43 -16.71
CA GLY A 57 10.53 6.70 -16.41
C GLY A 57 10.92 6.36 -14.96
N GLY A 58 12.17 5.91 -14.77
CA GLY A 58 12.71 5.55 -13.47
C GLY A 58 11.94 4.42 -12.77
N VAL A 59 11.33 3.51 -13.55
CA VAL A 59 10.53 2.38 -13.04
C VAL A 59 11.20 1.07 -13.39
N THR A 60 11.42 0.25 -12.38
CA THR A 60 11.85 -1.15 -12.51
C THR A 60 10.66 -2.06 -12.26
N LEU A 61 10.30 -2.88 -13.24
CA LEU A 61 9.24 -3.88 -13.12
C LEU A 61 9.84 -5.20 -12.66
N LYS A 62 9.22 -5.82 -11.65
CA LYS A 62 9.63 -7.13 -11.14
C LYS A 62 8.46 -8.10 -11.12
N GLU A 63 8.62 -9.22 -11.83
CA GLU A 63 7.66 -10.31 -11.72
C GLU A 63 7.77 -10.93 -10.32
N LEU A 64 6.65 -10.98 -9.60
CA LEU A 64 6.61 -11.61 -8.28
C LEU A 64 6.62 -13.12 -8.42
N PRO A 65 7.34 -13.83 -7.55
CA PRO A 65 7.28 -15.29 -7.52
C PRO A 65 5.84 -15.75 -7.26
N PRO A 66 5.45 -16.90 -7.81
CA PRO A 66 4.15 -17.50 -7.51
C PRO A 66 3.98 -17.65 -6.01
N SER A 67 2.92 -17.06 -5.47
CA SER A 67 2.55 -17.18 -4.07
C SER A 67 1.05 -17.43 -3.97
N ARG A 68 0.64 -18.26 -3.00
CA ARG A 68 -0.76 -18.42 -2.63
C ARG A 68 -1.23 -17.31 -1.70
N GLN A 69 -0.30 -16.68 -0.97
CA GLN A 69 -0.60 -15.55 -0.10
C GLN A 69 -0.93 -14.31 -0.95
N CYS A 70 -1.70 -13.41 -0.37
CA CYS A 70 -2.01 -12.12 -1.00
C CYS A 70 -0.74 -11.29 -1.29
N VAL A 71 -0.81 -10.45 -2.31
CA VAL A 71 0.33 -9.63 -2.77
C VAL A 71 0.88 -8.73 -1.65
N THR A 72 0.05 -8.30 -0.70
CA THR A 72 0.50 -7.47 0.42
C THR A 72 1.50 -8.17 1.33
N CYS A 73 1.45 -9.51 1.44
CA CYS A 73 2.45 -10.29 2.16
C CYS A 73 3.85 -10.24 1.54
N GLN A 74 3.98 -9.77 0.29
CA GLN A 74 5.27 -9.59 -0.38
C GLN A 74 5.94 -8.23 -0.07
N LYS A 75 5.28 -7.35 0.70
CA LYS A 75 5.80 -6.01 1.06
C LYS A 75 7.24 -6.07 1.57
N PRO A 76 7.55 -6.81 2.64
CA PRO A 76 8.91 -6.83 3.17
C PRO A 76 9.95 -7.35 2.18
N LEU A 77 9.61 -8.36 1.36
CA LEU A 77 10.51 -8.90 0.35
C LEU A 77 10.88 -7.85 -0.70
N LEU A 78 9.88 -7.13 -1.22
CA LEU A 78 10.11 -6.09 -2.21
C LEU A 78 10.85 -4.88 -1.61
N MET A 79 10.61 -4.54 -0.35
CA MET A 79 11.33 -3.46 0.34
C MET A 79 12.79 -3.80 0.64
N MET A 80 13.18 -5.07 0.53
CA MET A 80 14.56 -5.55 0.65
C MET A 80 15.23 -5.84 -0.69
N ASP A 81 14.57 -5.54 -1.81
CA ASP A 81 15.09 -5.87 -3.13
C ASP A 81 16.49 -5.33 -3.37
N ASP A 82 17.36 -6.15 -3.96
CA ASP A 82 18.78 -5.80 -4.16
C ASP A 82 18.97 -4.67 -5.20
N ALA A 83 17.96 -4.39 -6.03
CA ALA A 83 17.98 -3.24 -6.94
C ALA A 83 17.76 -1.90 -6.22
N ILE A 84 17.46 -1.88 -4.92
CA ILE A 84 17.37 -0.66 -4.13
C ILE A 84 18.80 -0.25 -3.75
N ASP A 85 19.28 0.85 -4.33
CA ASP A 85 20.59 1.45 -4.07
C ASP A 85 20.53 2.73 -3.22
N THR A 86 19.32 3.15 -2.85
CA THR A 86 19.06 4.34 -2.03
C THR A 86 19.12 4.05 -0.53
N GLU A 87 19.35 5.09 0.27
CA GLU A 87 19.42 4.98 1.74
C GLU A 87 18.08 4.60 2.38
N TRP A 88 16.99 5.05 1.78
CA TRP A 88 15.63 4.85 2.27
C TRP A 88 14.80 4.04 1.30
N VAL A 89 13.85 3.31 1.84
CA VAL A 89 12.81 2.64 1.06
C VAL A 89 11.43 3.09 1.54
N CYS A 90 10.55 3.38 0.58
CA CYS A 90 9.16 3.71 0.82
C CYS A 90 8.25 2.65 0.20
N TRP A 91 7.44 1.99 0.99
CA TRP A 91 6.29 1.25 0.47
C TRP A 91 5.11 2.20 0.26
N ALA A 92 4.44 2.10 -0.87
CA ALA A 92 3.16 2.76 -1.14
C ALA A 92 2.20 1.76 -1.79
N ASP A 93 1.01 1.56 -1.20
CA ASP A 93 0.01 0.65 -1.77
C ASP A 93 -0.41 1.11 -3.17
N SER A 94 -0.56 0.16 -4.10
CA SER A 94 -0.94 0.47 -5.49
C SER A 94 -2.36 1.04 -5.63
N ASP A 95 -3.18 0.99 -4.59
CA ASP A 95 -4.49 1.66 -4.53
C ASP A 95 -4.42 3.01 -3.83
N ALA A 96 -3.38 3.77 -4.15
CA ALA A 96 -3.16 5.10 -3.63
C ALA A 96 -2.68 6.08 -4.72
N ALA A 97 -2.58 7.35 -4.38
CA ALA A 97 -1.97 8.38 -5.20
C ALA A 97 -1.32 9.47 -4.33
N PHE A 98 -0.23 10.04 -4.80
CA PHE A 98 0.36 11.22 -4.19
C PHE A 98 -0.42 12.47 -4.60
N VAL A 99 -0.81 13.28 -3.63
CA VAL A 99 -1.62 14.50 -3.82
C VAL A 99 -0.73 15.71 -4.08
N GLY A 100 0.50 15.68 -3.58
CA GLY A 100 1.52 16.71 -3.74
C GLY A 100 2.91 16.15 -3.68
N ASP A 101 3.93 16.99 -3.78
CA ASP A 101 5.31 16.61 -3.54
C ASP A 101 5.50 16.24 -2.06
N CYS A 102 5.85 15.00 -1.81
CA CYS A 102 6.15 14.50 -0.47
C CYS A 102 7.62 14.07 -0.30
N THR A 103 8.52 14.57 -1.14
CA THR A 103 9.96 14.27 -1.07
C THR A 103 10.54 14.52 0.32
N GLU A 104 10.10 15.56 1.00
CA GLU A 104 10.48 15.85 2.39
C GLU A 104 10.14 14.70 3.35
N TRP A 105 9.04 14.03 3.12
CA TRP A 105 8.58 12.90 3.94
C TRP A 105 9.31 11.61 3.60
N LEU A 106 9.73 11.48 2.35
CA LEU A 106 10.47 10.33 1.88
C LEU A 106 11.94 10.37 2.31
N CYS A 107 12.53 11.56 2.50
CA CYS A 107 13.97 11.73 2.64
C CYS A 107 14.40 12.33 3.98
N GLY A 108 13.51 12.58 4.93
CA GLY A 108 13.82 13.42 6.08
C GLY A 108 13.53 12.80 7.44
N ALA A 109 13.33 11.49 7.53
CA ALA A 109 13.08 10.83 8.80
C ALA A 109 14.37 10.60 9.60
N ASN A 110 14.22 10.44 10.90
CA ASN A 110 15.30 9.92 11.74
C ASN A 110 15.57 8.46 11.33
N PRO A 111 16.84 8.07 11.07
CA PRO A 111 17.17 6.69 10.68
C PRO A 111 16.72 5.62 11.68
N ASP A 112 16.50 5.98 12.95
CA ASP A 112 16.03 5.06 13.99
C ASP A 112 14.49 4.89 14.02
N GLU A 113 13.80 5.57 13.12
CA GLU A 113 12.35 5.61 13.07
C GLU A 113 11.79 5.00 11.80
N ILE A 114 10.57 4.45 11.91
CA ILE A 114 9.72 4.09 10.80
C ILE A 114 8.61 5.12 10.66
N VAL A 115 8.45 5.65 9.47
CA VAL A 115 7.34 6.53 9.12
C VAL A 115 6.16 5.67 8.73
N ILE A 116 5.18 5.59 9.60
CA ILE A 116 3.96 4.80 9.39
C ILE A 116 2.83 5.41 10.21
N ARG A 117 1.60 5.30 9.69
CA ARG A 117 0.43 5.76 10.40
C ARG A 117 0.05 4.83 11.54
N ARG A 118 -0.40 5.37 12.67
CA ARG A 118 -1.15 4.64 13.69
C ARG A 118 -2.66 4.90 13.55
N TYR A 119 -3.47 3.93 13.92
CA TYR A 119 -4.91 4.14 14.05
C TYR A 119 -5.22 5.03 15.26
N ASP A 120 -6.19 5.91 15.10
CA ASP A 120 -6.75 6.73 16.17
C ASP A 120 -8.25 6.96 15.86
N PRO A 121 -9.16 6.44 16.68
CA PRO A 121 -8.94 5.55 17.84
C PRO A 121 -8.42 4.16 17.46
N PRO A 122 -7.96 3.35 18.46
CA PRO A 122 -7.56 1.98 18.22
C PRO A 122 -8.68 1.18 17.55
N PRO A 123 -8.37 0.34 16.56
CA PRO A 123 -9.39 -0.45 15.88
C PRO A 123 -9.91 -1.60 16.76
N ALA A 124 -11.10 -2.11 16.45
CA ALA A 124 -11.79 -3.12 17.26
C ALA A 124 -11.04 -4.45 17.43
N ASP A 125 -10.10 -4.76 16.53
CA ASP A 125 -9.22 -5.94 16.63
C ASP A 125 -7.97 -5.73 17.51
N PHE A 126 -7.76 -4.53 18.05
CA PHE A 126 -6.68 -4.23 19.00
C PHE A 126 -7.14 -4.50 20.43
N THR A 127 -7.30 -5.76 20.79
CA THR A 127 -7.82 -6.24 22.08
C THR A 127 -6.70 -6.85 22.94
N LYS A 128 -6.94 -6.99 24.25
CA LYS A 128 -5.98 -7.63 25.17
C LYS A 128 -5.69 -9.07 24.77
N GLU A 129 -6.69 -9.80 24.29
CA GLU A 129 -6.58 -11.18 23.83
C GLU A 129 -5.66 -11.29 22.60
N ASN A 130 -5.85 -10.42 21.60
CA ASN A 130 -5.02 -10.38 20.41
C ASN A 130 -3.59 -9.95 20.73
N LEU A 131 -3.41 -9.00 21.62
CA LEU A 131 -2.09 -8.58 22.11
C LEU A 131 -1.34 -9.70 22.82
N ALA A 132 -2.04 -10.52 23.62
CA ALA A 132 -1.43 -11.70 24.25
C ALA A 132 -0.96 -12.74 23.22
N VAL A 133 -1.74 -12.94 22.13
CA VAL A 133 -1.32 -13.81 21.02
C VAL A 133 -0.09 -13.23 20.31
N TRP A 134 -0.09 -11.94 19.98
CA TRP A 134 1.05 -11.27 19.35
C TRP A 134 2.33 -11.42 20.17
N LYS A 135 2.25 -11.12 21.48
CA LYS A 135 3.39 -11.26 22.38
C LYS A 135 3.95 -12.68 22.39
N ARG A 136 3.09 -13.67 22.61
CA ARG A 136 3.46 -15.10 22.60
C ARG A 136 4.14 -15.50 21.29
N ASP A 137 3.61 -15.06 20.15
CA ASP A 137 4.14 -15.44 18.85
C ASP A 137 5.49 -14.73 18.56
N ILE A 138 5.69 -13.50 19.05
CA ILE A 138 7.00 -12.82 19.01
C ILE A 138 8.00 -13.54 19.91
N GLU A 139 7.63 -13.92 21.14
CA GLU A 139 8.48 -14.71 22.03
C GLU A 139 8.92 -16.02 21.35
N LYS A 140 7.97 -16.74 20.76
CA LYS A 140 8.18 -18.03 20.13
C LYS A 140 9.09 -17.97 18.89
N PHE A 141 8.90 -16.98 18.01
CA PHE A 141 9.51 -16.98 16.69
C PHE A 141 10.65 -15.95 16.52
N CYS A 142 10.74 -14.96 17.43
CA CYS A 142 11.77 -13.92 17.39
C CYS A 142 12.76 -13.99 18.54
N GLY A 143 12.58 -14.92 19.49
CA GLY A 143 13.54 -15.18 20.57
C GLY A 143 13.39 -14.28 21.80
N GLY A 144 12.37 -13.42 21.85
CA GLY A 144 12.05 -12.56 22.99
C GLY A 144 11.04 -11.49 22.64
N ALA A 145 10.26 -11.05 23.64
CA ALA A 145 9.29 -9.98 23.48
C ALA A 145 9.33 -9.00 24.67
N ASN A 146 8.98 -7.74 24.43
CA ASN A 146 8.74 -6.80 25.50
C ASN A 146 7.62 -7.28 26.42
N ALA A 147 7.76 -7.02 27.72
CA ALA A 147 6.75 -7.40 28.73
C ALA A 147 5.37 -6.79 28.41
N GLU A 148 5.40 -5.54 27.96
CA GLU A 148 4.21 -4.77 27.57
C GLU A 148 4.32 -4.26 26.14
N SER A 149 3.17 -3.95 25.52
CA SER A 149 3.15 -3.32 24.21
C SER A 149 3.74 -1.92 24.27
N ARG A 150 4.63 -1.60 23.31
CA ARG A 150 5.21 -0.26 23.18
C ARG A 150 4.18 0.79 22.74
N TYR A 151 3.05 0.38 22.18
CA TYR A 151 2.03 1.26 21.63
C TYR A 151 0.63 0.84 22.07
N THR A 152 -0.27 1.82 22.18
CA THR A 152 -1.66 1.67 22.59
C THR A 152 -2.62 1.44 21.40
N THR A 153 -2.10 1.34 20.19
CA THR A 153 -2.84 1.07 18.96
C THR A 153 -1.93 0.42 17.92
N ARG A 154 -2.51 -0.22 16.92
CA ARG A 154 -1.75 -0.76 15.81
C ARG A 154 -1.55 0.24 14.67
N VAL A 155 -0.67 -0.12 13.76
CA VAL A 155 -0.35 0.66 12.56
C VAL A 155 -1.32 0.38 11.41
N ASN A 156 -1.31 1.28 10.43
CA ASN A 156 -1.94 1.12 9.12
C ASN A 156 -0.87 1.29 8.03
N ALA A 157 -0.69 0.30 7.19
CA ALA A 157 0.49 0.10 6.37
C ALA A 157 0.34 0.37 4.85
N PRO A 158 -0.53 1.29 4.36
CA PRO A 158 -0.54 1.65 2.94
C PRO A 158 0.64 2.55 2.54
N PHE A 159 1.33 3.15 3.52
CA PHE A 159 2.50 3.99 3.33
C PHE A 159 3.48 3.76 4.48
N ILE A 160 4.71 3.35 4.13
CA ILE A 160 5.78 3.06 5.08
C ILE A 160 7.05 3.67 4.53
N VAL A 161 7.80 4.44 5.35
CA VAL A 161 9.17 4.84 5.01
C VAL A 161 10.11 4.32 6.09
N ILE A 162 11.17 3.65 5.69
CA ILE A 162 12.15 3.07 6.61
C ILE A 162 13.56 3.17 6.03
N ASN A 163 14.55 3.40 6.89
CA ASN A 163 15.95 3.39 6.49
C ASN A 163 16.42 1.96 6.23
N ARG A 164 17.22 1.73 5.21
CA ARG A 164 17.73 0.40 4.83
C ARG A 164 18.60 -0.28 5.89
N LYS A 165 19.11 0.43 6.88
CA LYS A 165 19.77 -0.19 8.04
C LYS A 165 18.86 -1.19 8.77
N TRP A 166 17.53 -1.05 8.61
CA TRP A 166 16.51 -1.93 9.17
C TRP A 166 16.20 -3.16 8.29
N LYS A 167 17.09 -3.54 7.36
CA LYS A 167 16.90 -4.75 6.54
C LYS A 167 16.62 -5.98 7.39
N GLY A 168 17.32 -6.18 8.50
CA GLY A 168 17.07 -7.29 9.45
C GLY A 168 15.69 -7.27 10.09
N PHE A 169 15.11 -6.08 10.32
CA PHE A 169 13.73 -5.95 10.77
C PHE A 169 12.74 -6.35 9.66
N LEU A 170 12.98 -5.97 8.40
CA LEU A 170 12.16 -6.39 7.25
C LEU A 170 12.25 -7.90 7.02
N GLU A 171 13.43 -8.51 7.20
CA GLU A 171 13.61 -9.97 7.16
C GLU A 171 12.79 -10.66 8.26
N THR A 172 12.80 -10.09 9.46
CA THR A 172 11.99 -10.59 10.60
C THR A 172 10.50 -10.44 10.31
N TRP A 173 10.06 -9.34 9.70
CA TRP A 173 8.67 -9.16 9.28
C TRP A 173 8.25 -10.21 8.24
N ASN A 174 9.07 -10.45 7.22
CA ASN A 174 8.80 -11.49 6.22
C ASN A 174 8.71 -12.89 6.87
N ARG A 175 9.68 -13.25 7.72
CA ARG A 175 9.70 -14.52 8.43
C ARG A 175 8.47 -14.68 9.35
N GLN A 176 8.07 -13.64 10.06
CA GLN A 176 6.90 -13.66 10.91
C GLN A 176 5.60 -13.83 10.12
N ILE A 177 5.46 -13.20 8.95
CA ILE A 177 4.35 -13.46 8.02
C ILE A 177 4.25 -14.96 7.72
N GLN A 178 5.36 -15.62 7.38
CA GLN A 178 5.38 -17.05 7.07
C GLN A 178 5.06 -17.94 8.28
N ASN A 179 5.40 -17.49 9.49
CA ASN A 179 5.17 -18.26 10.73
C ASN A 179 3.73 -18.19 11.23
N VAL A 180 3.04 -17.06 11.06
CA VAL A 180 1.75 -16.81 11.73
C VAL A 180 0.55 -16.72 10.78
N LEU A 181 0.77 -16.52 9.48
CA LEU A 181 -0.32 -16.47 8.50
C LEU A 181 -0.44 -17.80 7.76
N PRO A 182 -1.67 -18.19 7.38
CA PRO A 182 -1.87 -19.33 6.48
C PRO A 182 -1.14 -19.15 5.14
N PRO A 183 -0.68 -20.24 4.50
CA PRO A 183 0.04 -20.18 3.24
C PRO A 183 -0.81 -19.69 2.05
N ASP A 184 -2.13 -19.65 2.21
CA ASP A 184 -3.12 -19.23 1.21
C ASP A 184 -3.97 -18.04 1.69
N VAL A 185 -3.43 -17.24 2.62
CA VAL A 185 -4.17 -16.13 3.23
C VAL A 185 -4.56 -15.08 2.18
N GLU A 186 -5.81 -14.65 2.25
CA GLU A 186 -6.34 -13.48 1.53
C GLU A 186 -5.92 -12.17 2.24
N ILE A 187 -6.29 -11.01 1.68
CA ILE A 187 -5.95 -9.67 2.22
C ILE A 187 -6.49 -9.46 3.64
N ILE A 188 -7.63 -10.05 3.96
CA ILE A 188 -8.28 -9.94 5.28
C ILE A 188 -8.63 -11.32 5.77
N MET A 189 -8.27 -11.62 7.01
CA MET A 189 -8.66 -12.85 7.69
C MET A 189 -10.07 -12.74 8.31
N LYS A 190 -10.52 -13.83 8.91
CA LYS A 190 -11.80 -13.87 9.63
C LYS A 190 -11.81 -12.81 10.74
N HIS A 191 -12.94 -12.14 10.90
CA HIS A 191 -13.18 -11.16 11.97
C HIS A 191 -12.84 -11.79 13.35
N GLY A 192 -12.12 -11.05 14.18
CA GLY A 192 -11.65 -11.54 15.48
C GLY A 192 -10.30 -12.29 15.44
N SER A 193 -9.73 -12.54 14.25
CA SER A 193 -8.36 -13.07 14.16
C SER A 193 -7.36 -12.05 14.71
N PRO A 194 -6.35 -12.48 15.51
CA PRO A 194 -5.27 -11.58 15.94
C PRO A 194 -4.48 -10.97 14.78
N TYR A 195 -4.47 -11.63 13.63
CA TYR A 195 -3.82 -11.14 12.41
C TYR A 195 -4.86 -10.75 11.33
N PHE A 196 -5.96 -10.10 11.74
CA PHE A 196 -7.09 -9.75 10.87
C PHE A 196 -6.68 -9.03 9.58
N GLN A 197 -5.79 -8.05 9.67
CA GLN A 197 -5.27 -7.28 8.52
C GLN A 197 -3.95 -7.86 7.99
N THR A 198 -3.77 -9.17 8.10
CA THR A 198 -2.64 -9.93 7.54
C THR A 198 -1.27 -9.27 7.78
N ASP A 199 -0.55 -8.86 6.73
CA ASP A 199 0.77 -8.25 6.78
C ASP A 199 0.84 -7.02 7.70
N GLU A 200 -0.20 -6.19 7.71
CA GLU A 200 -0.31 -5.01 8.57
C GLU A 200 -0.39 -5.38 10.06
N SER A 201 -1.20 -6.39 10.39
CA SER A 201 -1.29 -6.87 11.79
C SER A 201 0.01 -7.53 12.25
N VAL A 202 0.71 -8.25 11.35
CA VAL A 202 2.03 -8.82 11.65
C VAL A 202 3.06 -7.70 11.89
N LEU A 203 3.11 -6.68 11.04
CA LEU A 203 3.97 -5.51 11.26
C LEU A 203 3.65 -4.83 12.59
N GLY A 204 2.35 -4.66 12.88
CA GLY A 204 1.88 -4.10 14.14
C GLY A 204 2.36 -4.89 15.36
N SER A 205 2.32 -6.22 15.31
CA SER A 205 2.79 -7.09 16.39
C SER A 205 4.30 -6.94 16.65
N LEU A 206 5.11 -6.85 15.58
CA LEU A 206 6.55 -6.60 15.70
C LEU A 206 6.85 -5.23 16.30
N LEU A 207 6.19 -4.18 15.83
CA LEU A 207 6.40 -2.83 16.37
C LEU A 207 5.96 -2.72 17.84
N CYS A 208 4.92 -3.46 18.25
CA CYS A 208 4.46 -3.49 19.63
C CYS A 208 5.41 -4.25 20.57
N PHE A 209 5.93 -5.40 20.15
CA PHE A 209 6.54 -6.34 21.08
C PHE A 209 8.00 -6.69 20.78
N LEU A 210 8.51 -6.53 19.57
CA LEU A 210 9.92 -6.83 19.28
C LEU A 210 10.83 -5.77 19.95
N PRO A 211 11.79 -6.17 20.82
CA PRO A 211 12.61 -5.22 21.59
C PRO A 211 13.34 -4.21 20.72
N ASP A 212 14.00 -4.68 19.66
CA ASP A 212 14.84 -3.87 18.78
C ASP A 212 14.12 -3.38 17.51
N ALA A 213 12.78 -3.29 17.52
CA ALA A 213 12.04 -2.73 16.41
C ALA A 213 12.24 -1.21 16.30
N PRO A 214 12.20 -0.63 15.07
CA PRO A 214 12.26 0.81 14.88
C PRO A 214 11.16 1.53 15.65
N LYS A 215 11.42 2.76 16.09
CA LYS A 215 10.40 3.60 16.72
C LYS A 215 9.47 4.17 15.66
N ILE A 216 8.18 4.32 16.00
CA ILE A 216 7.25 5.01 15.10
C ILE A 216 7.49 6.51 15.21
N ALA A 217 7.67 7.18 14.06
CA ALA A 217 7.85 8.62 14.00
C ALA A 217 6.61 9.35 14.55
N GLU A 218 6.74 10.09 15.66
CA GLU A 218 5.63 10.74 16.36
C GLU A 218 4.85 11.74 15.52
N ARG A 219 5.54 12.47 14.63
CA ARG A 219 4.92 13.44 13.70
C ARG A 219 3.81 12.84 12.83
N TYR A 220 3.82 11.53 12.65
CA TYR A 220 2.82 10.78 11.90
C TYR A 220 1.77 10.14 12.78
N ALA A 221 2.12 9.88 14.04
CA ALA A 221 1.20 9.36 15.02
C ALA A 221 0.07 10.36 15.33
N ALA A 222 0.39 11.67 15.32
CA ALA A 222 -0.54 12.75 15.67
C ALA A 222 -1.51 13.13 14.53
N ASN A 223 -1.24 12.78 13.28
CA ASN A 223 -1.97 13.28 12.11
C ASN A 223 -3.12 12.38 11.62
N GLY A 224 -3.82 11.71 12.52
CA GLY A 224 -5.11 11.08 12.26
C GLY A 224 -5.14 10.19 11.01
N SER A 225 -5.92 10.46 10.02
CA SER A 225 -6.09 9.58 8.89
C SER A 225 -5.19 9.96 7.70
N VAL A 226 -4.53 8.97 7.05
CA VAL A 226 -3.92 9.11 5.73
C VAL A 226 -4.93 9.72 4.75
N ASP A 227 -6.21 9.46 4.96
CA ASP A 227 -7.34 10.07 4.25
C ASP A 227 -7.44 11.59 4.40
N LYS A 228 -6.83 12.17 5.42
CA LYS A 228 -6.75 13.61 5.64
C LYS A 228 -5.36 14.18 5.31
N SER A 229 -4.42 13.32 4.90
CA SER A 229 -3.13 13.75 4.41
C SER A 229 -3.29 14.56 3.14
N ARG A 230 -2.71 15.74 3.10
CA ARG A 230 -2.60 16.52 1.86
C ARG A 230 -1.52 15.99 0.89
N TYR A 231 -0.86 14.89 1.23
CA TYR A 231 0.25 14.34 0.44
C TYR A 231 -0.06 12.97 -0.15
N PHE A 232 -0.90 12.15 0.49
CA PHE A 232 -1.14 10.77 0.10
C PHE A 232 -2.61 10.38 0.27
N ALA A 233 -3.25 9.98 -0.81
CA ALA A 233 -4.64 9.52 -0.86
C ALA A 233 -4.66 7.99 -1.02
N HIS A 234 -5.34 7.28 -0.11
CA HIS A 234 -5.49 5.83 -0.15
C HIS A 234 -6.94 5.43 -0.44
N PHE A 235 -7.15 4.63 -1.47
CA PHE A 235 -8.46 4.18 -1.95
C PHE A 235 -8.86 2.86 -1.27
N ALA A 236 -8.91 2.85 0.07
CA ALA A 236 -8.99 1.64 0.91
C ALA A 236 -10.14 0.67 0.58
N TYR A 237 -11.30 1.17 0.13
CA TYR A 237 -12.48 0.34 -0.10
C TYR A 237 -12.66 -0.10 -1.55
N ASN A 238 -13.28 -1.27 -1.73
CA ASN A 238 -13.69 -1.78 -3.05
C ASN A 238 -15.14 -1.36 -3.40
N PRO A 239 -15.44 -1.16 -4.69
CA PRO A 239 -14.52 -1.19 -5.84
C PRO A 239 -13.57 0.00 -5.86
N LYS A 240 -12.41 -0.15 -6.55
CA LYS A 240 -11.42 0.92 -6.71
C LYS A 240 -11.83 1.91 -7.81
N PRO A 241 -11.32 3.17 -7.80
CA PRO A 241 -11.70 4.21 -8.78
C PRO A 241 -11.58 3.80 -10.25
N TRP A 242 -10.62 2.96 -10.63
CA TRP A 242 -10.47 2.47 -12.00
C TRP A 242 -11.41 1.30 -12.35
N GLN A 243 -12.08 0.72 -11.36
CA GLN A 243 -13.06 -0.35 -11.55
C GLN A 243 -14.49 0.23 -11.56
N MET A 244 -14.80 1.02 -10.56
CA MET A 244 -16.10 1.67 -10.36
C MET A 244 -15.98 2.67 -9.19
N TRP A 245 -16.60 3.81 -9.31
CA TRP A 245 -16.71 4.75 -8.19
C TRP A 245 -17.76 4.29 -7.19
N ASN A 246 -17.44 4.38 -5.90
CA ASN A 246 -18.36 4.19 -4.78
C ASN A 246 -18.46 5.46 -3.94
N SER A 247 -19.43 5.54 -3.01
CA SER A 247 -19.64 6.75 -2.19
C SER A 247 -18.40 7.19 -1.42
N TYR A 248 -17.55 6.24 -0.98
CA TYR A 248 -16.29 6.55 -0.31
C TYR A 248 -15.26 7.11 -1.30
N SER A 249 -15.09 6.46 -2.44
CA SER A 249 -14.05 6.84 -3.41
C SER A 249 -14.36 8.13 -4.17
N LEU A 250 -15.64 8.58 -4.21
CA LEU A 250 -16.02 9.85 -4.85
C LEU A 250 -15.23 11.05 -4.33
N LYS A 251 -14.89 11.07 -3.04
CA LYS A 251 -14.09 12.15 -2.44
C LYS A 251 -12.69 12.29 -3.07
N TRP A 252 -12.20 11.22 -3.68
CA TRP A 252 -10.88 11.18 -4.31
C TRP A 252 -10.91 11.54 -5.80
N HIS A 253 -12.08 11.85 -6.36
CA HIS A 253 -12.18 12.23 -7.78
C HIS A 253 -11.26 13.43 -8.11
N GLY A 254 -11.21 14.43 -7.21
CA GLY A 254 -10.33 15.60 -7.36
C GLY A 254 -8.83 15.25 -7.33
N VAL A 255 -8.45 14.09 -6.81
CA VAL A 255 -7.07 13.58 -6.81
C VAL A 255 -6.80 12.77 -8.07
N VAL A 256 -7.70 11.83 -8.40
CA VAL A 256 -7.53 10.89 -9.51
C VAL A 256 -7.65 11.60 -10.87
N ARG A 257 -8.60 12.51 -11.00
CA ARG A 257 -8.87 13.18 -12.28
C ARG A 257 -7.66 13.93 -12.84
N PRO A 258 -6.96 14.79 -12.08
CA PRO A 258 -5.75 15.48 -12.56
C PRO A 258 -4.62 14.52 -12.97
N VAL A 259 -4.51 13.34 -12.31
CA VAL A 259 -3.52 12.32 -12.70
C VAL A 259 -3.89 11.68 -14.04
N VAL A 260 -5.17 11.39 -14.27
CA VAL A 260 -5.66 10.86 -15.55
C VAL A 260 -5.48 11.88 -16.66
N ASP A 261 -5.78 13.17 -16.42
CA ASP A 261 -5.57 14.24 -17.41
C ASP A 261 -4.08 14.35 -17.75
N TRP A 262 -3.19 14.31 -16.75
CA TRP A 262 -1.75 14.33 -16.97
C TRP A 262 -1.27 13.13 -17.82
N LEU A 263 -1.80 11.93 -17.60
CA LEU A 263 -1.48 10.73 -18.42
C LEU A 263 -1.89 10.92 -19.89
N LEU A 264 -3.06 11.50 -20.13
CA LEU A 264 -3.57 11.81 -21.48
C LEU A 264 -2.73 12.88 -22.18
N GLU A 265 -2.47 13.99 -21.49
CA GLU A 265 -1.71 15.14 -22.01
C GLU A 265 -0.26 14.78 -22.35
N ASN A 266 0.34 13.84 -21.61
CA ASN A 266 1.69 13.35 -21.85
C ASN A 266 1.74 12.12 -22.78
N GLY A 267 0.63 11.74 -23.42
CA GLY A 267 0.56 10.64 -24.37
C GLY A 267 0.87 9.26 -23.77
N ARG A 268 0.72 9.10 -22.45
CA ARG A 268 0.98 7.83 -21.75
C ARG A 268 -0.16 6.83 -21.91
N VAL A 269 -1.36 7.32 -22.13
CA VAL A 269 -2.57 6.54 -22.42
C VAL A 269 -3.45 7.30 -23.39
N LYS A 270 -4.32 6.59 -24.14
CA LYS A 270 -5.37 7.21 -24.98
C LYS A 270 -6.71 7.12 -24.26
N THR A 271 -7.68 7.97 -24.67
CA THR A 271 -9.00 8.01 -24.04
C THR A 271 -9.76 6.68 -24.16
N ASP A 272 -9.66 5.97 -25.29
CA ASP A 272 -10.29 4.69 -25.54
C ASP A 272 -9.66 3.53 -24.77
N GLU A 273 -8.43 3.70 -24.31
CA GLU A 273 -7.70 2.75 -23.46
C GLU A 273 -8.05 2.87 -21.98
N LEU A 274 -8.57 4.02 -21.55
CA LEU A 274 -8.97 4.22 -20.16
C LEU A 274 -10.12 3.29 -19.76
N PRO A 275 -10.09 2.72 -18.55
CA PRO A 275 -11.28 2.12 -17.94
C PRO A 275 -12.47 3.10 -17.98
N LEU A 276 -13.66 2.59 -18.24
CA LEU A 276 -14.87 3.44 -18.31
C LEU A 276 -15.06 4.33 -17.07
N ALA A 277 -14.66 3.81 -15.89
CA ALA A 277 -14.73 4.56 -14.64
C ALA A 277 -13.85 5.82 -14.62
N LEU A 278 -12.76 5.85 -15.41
CA LEU A 278 -11.83 6.98 -15.48
C LEU A 278 -12.12 7.94 -16.63
N ARG A 279 -13.03 7.60 -17.55
CA ARG A 279 -13.36 8.46 -18.69
C ARG A 279 -14.26 9.63 -18.26
N LYS A 280 -13.88 10.86 -18.64
CA LYS A 280 -14.56 12.11 -18.24
C LYS A 280 -16.06 12.10 -18.55
N GLY A 281 -16.46 11.64 -19.76
CA GLY A 281 -17.85 11.63 -20.19
C GLY A 281 -18.75 10.69 -19.38
N TRP A 282 -18.20 9.74 -18.64
CA TRP A 282 -18.93 8.79 -17.80
C TRP A 282 -19.06 9.23 -16.33
N TRP A 283 -18.47 10.38 -15.97
CA TRP A 283 -18.49 10.86 -14.58
C TRP A 283 -19.91 11.05 -14.00
N PRO A 284 -20.87 11.69 -14.69
CA PRO A 284 -22.21 11.85 -14.15
C PRO A 284 -22.88 10.50 -13.84
N PHE A 285 -22.70 9.51 -14.73
CA PHE A 285 -23.20 8.15 -14.53
C PHE A 285 -22.61 7.49 -13.29
N TRP A 286 -21.27 7.54 -13.16
CA TRP A 286 -20.59 6.94 -12.01
C TRP A 286 -20.96 7.62 -10.69
N ARG A 287 -21.11 8.93 -10.68
CA ARG A 287 -21.55 9.67 -9.51
C ARG A 287 -22.95 9.23 -9.07
N ALA A 288 -23.87 9.06 -10.00
CA ALA A 288 -25.23 8.58 -9.70
C ALA A 288 -25.24 7.12 -9.21
N LEU A 289 -24.39 6.25 -9.78
CA LEU A 289 -24.32 4.83 -9.43
C LEU A 289 -23.55 4.55 -8.13
N ALA A 290 -22.74 5.48 -7.66
CA ALA A 290 -21.82 5.27 -6.54
C ALA A 290 -22.46 4.69 -5.26
N PRO A 291 -23.68 5.04 -4.84
CA PRO A 291 -24.32 4.43 -3.68
C PRO A 291 -24.61 2.94 -3.86
N ALA A 292 -24.92 2.52 -5.09
CA ALA A 292 -25.21 1.13 -5.44
C ALA A 292 -23.95 0.31 -5.79
N ALA A 293 -22.83 0.95 -6.00
CA ALA A 293 -21.60 0.30 -6.46
C ALA A 293 -21.14 -0.90 -5.62
N PRO A 294 -21.21 -0.90 -4.28
CA PRO A 294 -20.83 -2.07 -3.48
C PRO A 294 -21.70 -3.32 -3.78
N TRP A 295 -22.98 -3.13 -4.06
CA TRP A 295 -23.91 -4.22 -4.40
C TRP A 295 -23.64 -4.76 -5.80
N VAL A 296 -23.47 -3.87 -6.79
CA VAL A 296 -23.11 -4.23 -8.17
C VAL A 296 -21.79 -5.00 -8.19
N TRP A 297 -20.80 -4.55 -7.40
CA TRP A 297 -19.52 -5.21 -7.29
C TRP A 297 -19.61 -6.62 -6.70
N ARG A 298 -20.39 -6.80 -5.62
CA ARG A 298 -20.64 -8.11 -5.00
C ARG A 298 -21.32 -9.07 -5.99
N ALA A 299 -22.36 -8.60 -6.69
CA ALA A 299 -23.05 -9.38 -7.71
C ALA A 299 -22.10 -9.81 -8.85
N THR A 300 -21.25 -8.90 -9.32
CA THR A 300 -20.25 -9.20 -10.35
C THR A 300 -19.23 -10.25 -9.88
N LYS A 301 -18.75 -10.16 -8.63
CA LYS A 301 -17.87 -11.18 -8.04
C LYS A 301 -18.55 -12.53 -7.93
N LEU A 302 -19.79 -12.57 -7.47
CA LEU A 302 -20.57 -13.81 -7.38
C LEU A 302 -20.75 -14.45 -8.76
N LYS A 303 -21.15 -13.67 -9.78
CA LYS A 303 -21.24 -14.14 -11.15
C LYS A 303 -19.91 -14.76 -11.64
N ARG A 304 -18.79 -14.09 -11.43
CA ARG A 304 -17.47 -14.62 -11.81
C ARG A 304 -17.11 -15.92 -11.10
N ARG A 305 -17.51 -16.11 -9.84
CA ARG A 305 -17.31 -17.37 -9.10
C ARG A 305 -18.17 -18.51 -9.63
N LEU A 306 -19.43 -18.23 -9.97
CA LEU A 306 -20.38 -19.23 -10.45
C LEU A 306 -20.09 -19.68 -11.91
N PHE A 307 -19.54 -18.81 -12.73
CA PHE A 307 -19.26 -19.05 -14.15
C PHE A 307 -17.76 -19.21 -14.47
N LYS A 308 -16.88 -19.33 -13.46
CA LYS A 308 -15.52 -19.86 -13.67
C LYS A 308 -15.66 -21.38 -13.85
N LYS A 309 -15.80 -21.79 -15.11
CA LYS A 309 -15.41 -23.14 -15.56
C LYS A 309 -13.95 -23.16 -15.91
#